data_2327b933a88c71c50245832156350a2c
#
_entry.id   2327b933a88c71c50245832156350a2c
#
_cell.length_a   1.000
_cell.length_b   1.000
_cell.length_c   1.000
_cell.angle_alpha   90.00
_cell.angle_beta   90.00
_cell.angle_gamma   90.00
#
_symmetry.space_group_name_H-M   'P 1'
#
loop_
_entity.id
_entity.type
_entity.pdbx_description
1 polymer ?
#
loop_
_entity_poly.entity_id
_entity_poly.type
_entity_poly.pdbx_seq_one_letter_code
_entity_poly.pdbx_strand_id
1 'polypeptide(L)'
;KTAQKITQEIHLICQSPTKQNGTVLLRNRELSILEHADGYVMLFPTLKNIFEAHMTKDGHLVQIYCSSAVTESNLENLFHAIRPFFLFIAQKNGKFAVHSASLLYKEKAWLFSGHSGMGKSTHTNLWKELFGTPLLNGDLNLIGEENGQFFVYGIPWCGTSGICTTEKQRLGGIVLLGRDAKDNRFEIMTPAERVLRVMQRMISPSWTDELV
;
A
#
# COMPACT_ATOMS: atom_id res chain seq x y z
N LYS A 1 8.16 -16.45 24.71
CA LYS A 1 8.13 -15.47 23.61
C LYS A 1 8.81 -16.13 22.42
N THR A 2 8.05 -16.53 21.43
CA THR A 2 8.58 -17.04 20.16
C THR A 2 9.25 -15.85 19.45
N ALA A 3 10.54 -15.95 19.16
CA ALA A 3 11.23 -14.93 18.36
C ALA A 3 10.52 -14.81 17.01
N GLN A 4 10.00 -13.64 16.71
CA GLN A 4 9.41 -13.39 15.40
C GLN A 4 10.55 -13.45 14.36
N LYS A 5 10.35 -14.23 13.30
CA LYS A 5 11.30 -14.32 12.20
C LYS A 5 11.32 -12.98 11.47
N ILE A 6 12.49 -12.35 11.36
CA ILE A 6 12.67 -11.16 10.53
C ILE A 6 12.46 -11.58 9.08
N THR A 7 11.56 -10.88 8.38
CA THR A 7 11.22 -11.15 6.99
C THR A 7 11.86 -10.15 6.02
N GLN A 8 12.22 -8.97 6.50
CA GLN A 8 12.90 -7.94 5.72
C GLN A 8 13.76 -7.07 6.64
N GLU A 9 14.98 -6.77 6.23
CA GLU A 9 15.88 -5.81 6.87
C GLU A 9 16.04 -4.58 5.96
N ILE A 10 15.93 -3.39 6.55
CA ILE A 10 16.09 -2.12 5.86
C ILE A 10 17.22 -1.34 6.51
N HIS A 11 18.28 -1.09 5.76
CA HIS A 11 19.45 -0.35 6.20
C HIS A 11 19.47 1.04 5.56
N LEU A 12 19.68 2.07 6.37
CA LEU A 12 19.92 3.44 5.90
C LEU A 12 21.41 3.65 5.70
N ILE A 13 21.79 4.09 4.49
CA ILE A 13 23.17 4.34 4.11
C ILE A 13 23.33 5.83 3.80
N CYS A 14 24.06 6.54 4.65
CA CYS A 14 24.31 7.97 4.48
C CYS A 14 25.45 8.21 3.48
N GLN A 15 25.19 7.97 2.21
CA GLN A 15 26.11 8.17 1.10
C GLN A 15 25.39 8.77 -0.11
N SER A 16 26.15 9.47 -0.95
CA SER A 16 25.64 9.91 -2.25
C SER A 16 25.33 8.72 -3.14
N PRO A 17 24.30 8.80 -3.99
CA PRO A 17 23.93 7.73 -4.90
C PRO A 17 25.05 7.44 -5.88
N THR A 18 25.18 6.18 -6.26
CA THR A 18 26.05 5.75 -7.33
C THR A 18 25.28 5.75 -8.66
N LYS A 19 26.01 5.99 -9.77
CA LYS A 19 25.41 5.93 -11.10
C LYS A 19 24.93 4.50 -11.37
N GLN A 20 23.63 4.29 -11.49
CA GLN A 20 23.06 2.96 -11.69
C GLN A 20 22.76 2.71 -13.17
N ASN A 21 23.22 1.56 -13.66
CA ASN A 21 22.88 1.02 -14.97
C ASN A 21 22.04 -0.23 -14.76
N GLY A 22 21.00 -0.42 -15.54
CA GLY A 22 20.13 -1.60 -15.41
C GLY A 22 18.99 -1.56 -16.43
N THR A 23 18.25 -2.66 -16.54
CA THR A 23 17.04 -2.71 -17.37
C THR A 23 15.90 -2.01 -16.66
N VAL A 24 15.31 -1.01 -17.31
CA VAL A 24 14.17 -0.28 -16.74
C VAL A 24 12.93 -1.16 -16.79
N LEU A 25 12.39 -1.53 -15.63
CA LEU A 25 11.15 -2.28 -15.48
C LEU A 25 9.94 -1.36 -15.35
N LEU A 26 10.08 -0.27 -14.61
CA LEU A 26 9.02 0.72 -14.40
C LEU A 26 9.64 2.12 -14.39
N ARG A 27 8.94 3.07 -14.98
CA ARG A 27 9.27 4.49 -14.85
C ARG A 27 8.00 5.33 -14.86
N ASN A 28 7.81 6.09 -13.80
CA ASN A 28 6.79 7.13 -13.71
C ASN A 28 7.36 8.39 -13.04
N ARG A 29 6.52 9.37 -12.70
CA ARG A 29 6.95 10.63 -12.10
C ARG A 29 7.56 10.46 -10.70
N GLU A 30 7.11 9.48 -9.94
CA GLU A 30 7.44 9.32 -8.52
C GLU A 30 8.52 8.27 -8.28
N LEU A 31 8.62 7.29 -9.17
CA LEU A 31 9.46 6.11 -8.97
C LEU A 31 10.00 5.60 -10.30
N SER A 32 11.27 5.20 -10.32
CA SER A 32 11.83 4.36 -11.38
C SER A 32 12.40 3.10 -10.75
N ILE A 33 12.17 1.95 -11.39
CA ILE A 33 12.67 0.65 -10.96
C ILE A 33 13.51 0.07 -12.07
N LEU A 34 14.75 -0.27 -11.73
CA LEU A 34 15.71 -0.91 -12.62
C LEU A 34 16.02 -2.31 -12.10
N GLU A 35 16.15 -3.25 -13.01
CA GLU A 35 16.59 -4.60 -12.71
C GLU A 35 18.11 -4.71 -12.88
N HIS A 36 18.74 -5.34 -11.91
CA HIS A 36 20.13 -5.76 -11.89
C HIS A 36 20.24 -7.27 -11.67
N ALA A 37 21.44 -7.81 -11.88
CA ALA A 37 21.70 -9.24 -11.66
C ALA A 37 21.30 -9.68 -10.24
N ASP A 38 21.64 -8.87 -9.24
CA ASP A 38 21.50 -9.20 -7.82
C ASP A 38 20.21 -8.69 -7.18
N GLY A 39 19.40 -7.89 -7.89
CA GLY A 39 18.21 -7.30 -7.29
C GLY A 39 17.57 -6.19 -8.12
N TYR A 40 16.97 -5.27 -7.40
CA TYR A 40 16.27 -4.11 -7.96
C TYR A 40 16.84 -2.82 -7.39
N VAL A 41 16.95 -1.80 -8.22
CA VAL A 41 17.27 -0.43 -7.81
C VAL A 41 16.05 0.44 -8.03
N MET A 42 15.63 1.12 -6.98
CA MET A 42 14.52 2.07 -7.00
C MET A 42 15.07 3.50 -6.86
N LEU A 43 14.70 4.37 -7.78
CA LEU A 43 15.06 5.80 -7.77
C LEU A 43 13.85 6.61 -7.36
N PHE A 44 14.04 7.58 -6.45
CA PHE A 44 12.99 8.42 -5.88
C PHE A 44 13.18 9.89 -6.25
N PRO A 45 12.83 10.32 -7.45
CA PRO A 45 13.12 11.68 -7.94
C PRO A 45 12.38 12.79 -7.19
N THR A 46 11.30 12.45 -6.48
CA THR A 46 10.44 13.41 -5.77
C THR A 46 10.66 13.44 -4.26
N LEU A 47 11.37 12.46 -3.70
CA LEU A 47 11.63 12.41 -2.27
C LEU A 47 12.90 13.22 -1.93
N LYS A 48 12.75 14.17 -1.02
CA LYS A 48 13.91 14.95 -0.54
C LYS A 48 14.83 14.08 0.32
N ASN A 49 16.13 14.17 0.07
CA ASN A 49 17.18 13.48 0.82
C ASN A 49 17.14 11.93 0.76
N ILE A 50 16.24 11.35 0.01
CA ILE A 50 16.23 9.93 -0.34
C ILE A 50 16.51 9.85 -1.85
N PHE A 51 17.56 9.16 -2.22
CA PHE A 51 18.04 9.15 -3.61
C PHE A 51 17.62 7.87 -4.33
N GLU A 52 18.06 6.75 -3.78
CA GLU A 52 17.85 5.43 -4.35
C GLU A 52 17.75 4.39 -3.25
N ALA A 53 17.24 3.22 -3.59
CA ALA A 53 17.32 2.05 -2.73
C ALA A 53 17.64 0.80 -3.55
N HIS A 54 18.44 -0.08 -2.96
CA HIS A 54 18.78 -1.38 -3.52
C HIS A 54 18.05 -2.46 -2.73
N MET A 55 17.37 -3.35 -3.42
CA MET A 55 16.66 -4.47 -2.82
C MET A 55 17.09 -5.77 -3.48
N THR A 56 17.41 -6.79 -2.71
CA THR A 56 17.68 -8.14 -3.21
C THR A 56 16.48 -8.72 -3.96
N LYS A 57 16.70 -9.69 -4.86
CA LYS A 57 15.62 -10.34 -5.65
C LYS A 57 14.52 -10.95 -4.77
N ASP A 58 14.89 -11.52 -3.65
CA ASP A 58 13.95 -12.08 -2.67
C ASP A 58 13.25 -11.04 -1.79
N GLY A 59 13.73 -9.79 -1.79
CA GLY A 59 13.20 -8.68 -1.02
C GLY A 59 13.61 -8.66 0.46
N HIS A 60 14.50 -9.56 0.90
CA HIS A 60 14.87 -9.66 2.32
C HIS A 60 15.76 -8.51 2.79
N LEU A 61 16.65 -8.02 1.95
CA LEU A 61 17.54 -6.91 2.28
C LEU A 61 17.26 -5.70 1.42
N VAL A 62 17.10 -4.55 2.07
CA VAL A 62 16.94 -3.24 1.43
C VAL A 62 18.00 -2.28 1.97
N GLN A 63 18.68 -1.58 1.10
CA GLN A 63 19.63 -0.52 1.42
C GLN A 63 19.10 0.79 0.84
N ILE A 64 18.70 1.73 1.69
CA ILE A 64 18.20 3.06 1.28
C ILE A 64 19.32 4.07 1.39
N TYR A 65 19.69 4.67 0.28
CA TYR A 65 20.73 5.69 0.19
C TYR A 65 20.12 7.08 0.38
N CYS A 66 20.61 7.79 1.37
CA CYS A 66 20.08 9.09 1.76
C CYS A 66 21.22 10.09 2.07
N SER A 67 20.89 11.37 2.10
CA SER A 67 21.81 12.38 2.60
C SER A 67 22.03 12.21 4.11
N SER A 68 23.16 12.70 4.62
CA SER A 68 23.45 12.75 6.07
C SER A 68 22.42 13.54 6.89
N ALA A 69 21.54 14.28 6.21
CA ALA A 69 20.50 15.12 6.80
C ALA A 69 19.13 14.47 6.84
N VAL A 70 19.00 13.16 6.99
CA VAL A 70 17.73 12.53 7.35
C VAL A 70 17.46 12.88 8.82
N THR A 71 16.81 14.01 9.00
CA THR A 71 16.36 14.56 10.28
C THR A 71 14.90 14.19 10.51
N GLU A 72 14.33 14.52 11.68
CA GLU A 72 12.90 14.34 11.96
C GLU A 72 12.01 14.95 10.85
N SER A 73 12.41 16.08 10.26
CA SER A 73 11.67 16.73 9.18
C SER A 73 11.61 15.93 7.85
N ASN A 74 12.45 14.91 7.70
CA ASN A 74 12.51 14.03 6.51
C ASN A 74 11.98 12.61 6.76
N LEU A 75 11.49 12.31 7.96
CA LEU A 75 10.94 11.00 8.29
C LEU A 75 9.75 10.62 7.41
N GLU A 76 8.96 11.59 6.98
CA GLU A 76 7.84 11.38 6.06
C GLU A 76 8.33 10.83 4.71
N ASN A 77 9.41 11.40 4.16
CA ASN A 77 10.01 10.91 2.91
C ASN A 77 10.55 9.47 3.06
N LEU A 78 11.21 9.18 4.19
CA LEU A 78 11.66 7.83 4.50
C LEU A 78 10.49 6.86 4.64
N PHE A 79 9.43 7.27 5.32
CA PHE A 79 8.21 6.49 5.48
C PHE A 79 7.56 6.15 4.12
N HIS A 80 7.55 7.11 3.17
CA HIS A 80 7.11 6.86 1.81
C HIS A 80 8.06 5.94 1.03
N ALA A 81 9.37 6.09 1.21
CA ALA A 81 10.37 5.24 0.54
C ALA A 81 10.30 3.77 0.99
N ILE A 82 9.92 3.49 2.23
CA ILE A 82 9.80 2.13 2.78
C ILE A 82 8.56 1.40 2.21
N ARG A 83 7.50 2.10 1.86
CA ARG A 83 6.22 1.51 1.42
C ARG A 83 6.35 0.47 0.31
N PRO A 84 7.04 0.71 -0.82
CA PRO A 84 7.12 -0.27 -1.90
C PRO A 84 7.82 -1.57 -1.48
N PHE A 85 8.80 -1.51 -0.58
CA PHE A 85 9.52 -2.70 -0.09
C PHE A 85 8.64 -3.54 0.82
N PHE A 86 7.90 -2.89 1.72
CA PHE A 86 6.90 -3.56 2.54
C PHE A 86 5.83 -4.25 1.68
N LEU A 87 5.30 -3.54 0.68
CA LEU A 87 4.28 -4.10 -0.21
C LEU A 87 4.82 -5.26 -1.04
N PHE A 88 6.09 -5.22 -1.46
CA PHE A 88 6.74 -6.31 -2.16
C PHE A 88 6.76 -7.60 -1.31
N ILE A 89 7.21 -7.51 -0.07
CA ILE A 89 7.21 -8.66 0.85
C ILE A 89 5.79 -9.11 1.20
N ALA A 90 4.86 -8.18 1.40
CA ALA A 90 3.46 -8.51 1.67
C ALA A 90 2.86 -9.33 0.52
N GLN A 91 3.11 -8.93 -0.74
CA GLN A 91 2.61 -9.64 -1.91
C GLN A 91 3.24 -11.02 -2.09
N LYS A 92 4.54 -11.17 -1.87
CA LYS A 92 5.20 -12.50 -1.82
C LYS A 92 4.61 -13.42 -0.73
N ASN A 93 3.95 -12.86 0.27
CA ASN A 93 3.24 -13.59 1.32
C ASN A 93 1.70 -13.63 1.09
N GLY A 94 1.25 -13.51 -0.15
CA GLY A 94 -0.16 -13.63 -0.53
C GLY A 94 -1.07 -12.50 -0.04
N LYS A 95 -0.49 -11.31 0.23
CA LYS A 95 -1.26 -10.14 0.65
C LYS A 95 -1.15 -9.04 -0.39
N PHE A 96 -2.23 -8.30 -0.61
CA PHE A 96 -2.26 -7.19 -1.54
C PHE A 96 -2.92 -5.96 -0.92
N ALA A 97 -2.49 -4.78 -1.33
CA ALA A 97 -3.00 -3.52 -0.83
C ALA A 97 -4.03 -2.90 -1.78
N VAL A 98 -5.08 -2.35 -1.22
CA VAL A 98 -6.15 -1.65 -1.95
C VAL A 98 -6.26 -0.21 -1.48
N HIS A 99 -6.23 0.73 -2.41
CA HIS A 99 -6.49 2.14 -2.13
C HIS A 99 -7.96 2.33 -1.74
N SER A 100 -8.20 2.43 -0.45
CA SER A 100 -9.54 2.47 0.14
C SER A 100 -9.51 3.08 1.53
N ALA A 101 -10.60 3.74 1.92
CA ALA A 101 -10.88 4.03 3.32
C ALA A 101 -11.68 2.87 3.92
N SER A 102 -11.50 2.57 5.20
CA SER A 102 -12.15 1.43 5.84
C SER A 102 -12.73 1.76 7.21
N LEU A 103 -13.75 1.03 7.58
CA LEU A 103 -14.44 1.12 8.88
C LEU A 103 -14.81 -0.28 9.38
N LEU A 104 -15.08 -0.38 10.68
CA LEU A 104 -15.57 -1.60 11.31
C LEU A 104 -17.10 -1.51 11.46
N TYR A 105 -17.82 -2.44 10.86
CA TYR A 105 -19.28 -2.55 11.04
C TYR A 105 -19.68 -4.01 11.18
N LYS A 106 -20.46 -4.32 12.22
CA LYS A 106 -20.86 -5.70 12.57
C LYS A 106 -19.69 -6.67 12.58
N GLU A 107 -18.63 -6.30 13.31
CA GLU A 107 -17.38 -7.08 13.51
C GLU A 107 -16.65 -7.44 12.22
N LYS A 108 -16.85 -6.68 11.14
CA LYS A 108 -16.17 -6.84 9.85
C LYS A 108 -15.65 -5.51 9.33
N ALA A 109 -14.51 -5.56 8.67
CA ALA A 109 -13.95 -4.43 7.95
C ALA A 109 -14.68 -4.24 6.61
N TRP A 110 -15.17 -3.04 6.37
CA TRP A 110 -15.77 -2.62 5.10
C TRP A 110 -14.90 -1.57 4.45
N LEU A 111 -14.50 -1.82 3.21
CA LEU A 111 -13.62 -0.96 2.44
C LEU A 111 -14.43 -0.15 1.43
N PHE A 112 -14.18 1.16 1.40
CA PHE A 112 -14.73 2.08 0.41
C PHE A 112 -13.62 2.50 -0.54
N SER A 113 -13.67 2.03 -1.78
CA SER A 113 -12.64 2.26 -2.78
C SER A 113 -13.18 3.05 -3.97
N GLY A 114 -12.34 3.85 -4.59
CA GLY A 114 -12.67 4.71 -5.72
C GLY A 114 -11.50 5.62 -6.06
N HIS A 115 -11.57 6.33 -7.19
CA HIS A 115 -10.57 7.33 -7.56
C HIS A 115 -10.42 8.42 -6.49
N SER A 116 -9.33 9.16 -6.55
CA SER A 116 -9.16 10.34 -5.69
C SER A 116 -10.36 11.29 -5.85
N GLY A 117 -10.86 11.86 -4.75
CA GLY A 117 -12.02 12.75 -4.76
C GLY A 117 -13.39 12.07 -4.94
N MET A 118 -13.49 10.74 -4.99
CA MET A 118 -14.78 10.01 -5.11
C MET A 118 -15.60 9.94 -3.83
N GLY A 119 -15.11 10.51 -2.73
CA GLY A 119 -15.87 10.55 -1.48
C GLY A 119 -15.62 9.38 -0.54
N LYS A 120 -14.49 8.65 -0.65
CA LYS A 120 -14.14 7.56 0.29
C LYS A 120 -14.24 7.99 1.75
N SER A 121 -13.52 9.06 2.11
CA SER A 121 -13.53 9.60 3.48
C SER A 121 -14.89 10.18 3.85
N THR A 122 -15.62 10.76 2.92
CA THR A 122 -16.99 11.25 3.16
C THR A 122 -17.90 10.10 3.56
N HIS A 123 -17.86 8.99 2.84
CA HIS A 123 -18.66 7.80 3.18
C HIS A 123 -18.31 7.25 4.56
N THR A 124 -17.02 7.04 4.85
CA THR A 124 -16.62 6.49 6.15
C THR A 124 -16.98 7.43 7.31
N ASN A 125 -16.88 8.75 7.11
CA ASN A 125 -17.29 9.72 8.13
C ASN A 125 -18.81 9.72 8.34
N LEU A 126 -19.63 9.62 7.29
CA LEU A 126 -21.08 9.47 7.42
C LEU A 126 -21.47 8.22 8.22
N TRP A 127 -20.79 7.09 7.98
CA TRP A 127 -21.02 5.87 8.75
C TRP A 127 -20.62 6.05 10.22
N LYS A 128 -19.51 6.75 10.49
CA LYS A 128 -19.09 7.10 11.85
C LYS A 128 -20.13 7.97 12.55
N GLU A 129 -20.64 8.98 11.87
CA GLU A 129 -21.65 9.91 12.43
C GLU A 129 -23.00 9.24 12.68
N LEU A 130 -23.49 8.44 11.72
CA LEU A 130 -24.82 7.84 11.79
C LEU A 130 -24.88 6.58 12.66
N PHE A 131 -23.82 5.79 12.69
CA PHE A 131 -23.79 4.47 13.33
C PHE A 131 -22.71 4.29 14.38
N GLY A 132 -21.90 5.32 14.65
CA GLY A 132 -20.81 5.23 15.62
C GLY A 132 -19.69 4.26 15.20
N THR A 133 -19.54 3.94 13.90
CA THR A 133 -18.59 2.93 13.42
C THR A 133 -17.15 3.41 13.60
N PRO A 134 -16.24 2.61 14.18
CA PRO A 134 -14.82 2.94 14.21
C PRO A 134 -14.21 2.95 12.81
N LEU A 135 -13.39 3.97 12.51
CA LEU A 135 -12.58 4.00 11.29
C LEU A 135 -11.32 3.17 11.51
N LEU A 136 -10.93 2.40 10.50
CA LEU A 136 -9.75 1.52 10.56
C LEU A 136 -8.54 2.11 9.84
N ASN A 137 -8.71 2.57 8.60
CA ASN A 137 -7.66 3.22 7.82
C ASN A 137 -8.27 4.17 6.78
N GLY A 138 -7.62 5.30 6.53
CA GLY A 138 -8.13 6.33 5.63
C GLY A 138 -7.66 6.24 4.17
N ASP A 139 -6.65 5.41 3.84
CA ASP A 139 -6.03 5.45 2.52
C ASP A 139 -5.64 4.08 1.95
N LEU A 140 -4.93 3.25 2.70
CA LEU A 140 -4.39 1.99 2.21
C LEU A 140 -4.75 0.82 3.14
N ASN A 141 -5.37 -0.20 2.59
CA ASN A 141 -5.77 -1.40 3.34
C ASN A 141 -5.09 -2.64 2.75
N LEU A 142 -4.40 -3.40 3.59
CA LEU A 142 -3.76 -4.65 3.21
C LEU A 142 -4.75 -5.81 3.41
N ILE A 143 -4.94 -6.61 2.36
CA ILE A 143 -5.85 -7.75 2.37
C ILE A 143 -5.04 -9.03 2.19
N GLY A 144 -5.41 -10.09 2.89
CA GLY A 144 -4.86 -11.43 2.69
C GLY A 144 -5.88 -12.49 3.05
N GLU A 145 -5.62 -13.70 2.60
CA GLU A 145 -6.46 -14.86 2.85
C GLU A 145 -5.83 -15.75 3.93
N GLU A 146 -6.62 -16.24 4.86
CA GLU A 146 -6.24 -17.27 5.84
C GLU A 146 -7.38 -18.27 5.98
N ASN A 147 -7.10 -19.53 5.72
CA ASN A 147 -8.07 -20.65 5.87
C ASN A 147 -9.41 -20.42 5.14
N GLY A 148 -9.36 -19.92 3.89
CA GLY A 148 -10.54 -19.66 3.08
C GLY A 148 -11.30 -18.37 3.47
N GLN A 149 -10.76 -17.54 4.35
CA GLN A 149 -11.36 -16.28 4.79
C GLN A 149 -10.43 -15.11 4.50
N PHE A 150 -11.01 -14.00 4.03
CA PHE A 150 -10.24 -12.79 3.81
C PHE A 150 -10.24 -11.90 5.05
N PHE A 151 -9.08 -11.31 5.31
CA PHE A 151 -8.83 -10.38 6.39
C PHE A 151 -8.22 -9.08 5.89
N VAL A 152 -8.49 -8.01 6.61
CA VAL A 152 -7.85 -6.70 6.46
C VAL A 152 -6.86 -6.53 7.59
N TYR A 153 -5.61 -6.23 7.26
CA TYR A 153 -4.53 -6.02 8.22
C TYR A 153 -4.27 -4.53 8.39
N GLY A 154 -4.11 -4.12 9.62
CA GLY A 154 -3.71 -2.76 9.92
C GLY A 154 -2.30 -2.44 9.42
N ILE A 155 -2.17 -1.33 8.71
CA ILE A 155 -0.89 -0.81 8.21
C ILE A 155 -0.82 0.70 8.43
N PRO A 156 0.39 1.27 8.53
CA PRO A 156 0.53 2.66 8.97
C PRO A 156 0.27 3.70 7.85
N TRP A 157 0.15 3.30 6.59
CA TRP A 157 -0.13 4.23 5.49
C TRP A 157 -1.63 4.57 5.45
N CYS A 158 -2.00 5.67 6.08
CA CYS A 158 -3.39 6.10 6.27
C CYS A 158 -3.74 7.43 5.59
N GLY A 159 -2.85 7.94 4.74
CA GLY A 159 -3.03 9.21 4.04
C GLY A 159 -3.20 10.38 4.99
N THR A 160 -3.94 11.39 4.58
CA THR A 160 -4.17 12.62 5.36
C THR A 160 -5.10 12.43 6.57
N SER A 161 -5.75 11.28 6.70
CA SER A 161 -6.67 11.01 7.83
C SER A 161 -5.93 10.86 9.16
N GLY A 162 -4.68 10.42 9.15
CA GLY A 162 -3.92 10.05 10.34
C GLY A 162 -4.50 8.85 11.11
N ILE A 163 -5.56 8.23 10.61
CA ILE A 163 -6.27 7.12 11.27
C ILE A 163 -5.77 5.80 10.70
N CYS A 164 -5.14 4.99 11.54
CA CYS A 164 -4.79 3.62 11.24
C CYS A 164 -4.93 2.73 12.48
N THR A 165 -5.19 1.45 12.25
CA THR A 165 -5.18 0.42 13.29
C THR A 165 -4.02 -0.55 13.07
N THR A 166 -3.60 -1.25 14.11
CA THR A 166 -2.66 -2.38 14.04
C THR A 166 -3.38 -3.72 14.07
N GLU A 167 -4.70 -3.73 14.21
CA GLU A 167 -5.50 -4.93 14.35
C GLU A 167 -5.81 -5.57 13.01
N LYS A 168 -6.00 -6.89 13.05
CA LYS A 168 -6.53 -7.69 11.94
C LYS A 168 -8.04 -7.83 12.10
N GLN A 169 -8.79 -7.54 11.05
CA GLN A 169 -10.24 -7.63 11.02
C GLN A 169 -10.71 -8.52 9.86
N ARG A 170 -11.79 -9.29 10.05
CA ARG A 170 -12.39 -10.06 8.97
C ARG A 170 -12.94 -9.12 7.90
N LEU A 171 -12.66 -9.38 6.62
CA LEU A 171 -13.22 -8.60 5.51
C LEU A 171 -14.74 -8.85 5.39
N GLY A 172 -15.52 -7.78 5.43
CA GLY A 172 -16.96 -7.78 5.17
C GLY A 172 -17.28 -7.62 3.69
N GLY A 173 -16.55 -6.72 3.04
CA GLY A 173 -16.71 -6.45 1.62
C GLY A 173 -15.97 -5.19 1.16
N ILE A 174 -15.94 -5.00 -0.16
CA ILE A 174 -15.37 -3.83 -0.82
C ILE A 174 -16.48 -3.12 -1.57
N VAL A 175 -16.75 -1.88 -1.21
CA VAL A 175 -17.71 -0.99 -1.88
C VAL A 175 -16.93 -0.14 -2.87
N LEU A 176 -17.23 -0.29 -4.15
CA LEU A 176 -16.61 0.52 -5.21
C LEU A 176 -17.47 1.75 -5.46
N LEU A 177 -16.95 2.92 -5.11
CA LEU A 177 -17.66 4.18 -5.28
C LEU A 177 -17.60 4.64 -6.72
N GLY A 178 -18.76 5.00 -7.27
CA GLY A 178 -18.95 5.68 -8.53
C GLY A 178 -19.60 7.05 -8.33
N ARG A 179 -19.67 7.86 -9.39
CA ARG A 179 -20.48 9.08 -9.42
C ARG A 179 -21.51 8.93 -10.53
N ASP A 180 -22.77 9.14 -10.16
CA ASP A 180 -23.85 9.39 -11.09
C ASP A 180 -24.40 10.80 -10.81
N ALA A 181 -24.69 11.56 -11.87
CA ALA A 181 -25.23 12.90 -11.75
C ALA A 181 -26.73 12.93 -11.42
N LYS A 182 -27.42 11.80 -11.55
CA LYS A 182 -28.88 11.74 -11.51
C LYS A 182 -29.44 10.98 -10.30
N ASP A 183 -28.78 9.86 -9.91
CA ASP A 183 -29.33 8.98 -8.88
C ASP A 183 -28.28 8.31 -8.01
N ASN A 184 -28.65 8.09 -6.74
CA ASN A 184 -27.91 7.19 -5.85
C ASN A 184 -28.43 5.78 -6.06
N ARG A 185 -27.64 4.90 -6.68
CA ARG A 185 -28.02 3.52 -6.94
C ARG A 185 -26.91 2.53 -6.60
N PHE A 186 -27.31 1.31 -6.29
CA PHE A 186 -26.42 0.17 -6.21
C PHE A 186 -26.42 -0.60 -7.51
N GLU A 187 -25.23 -0.97 -7.99
CA GLU A 187 -25.06 -1.87 -9.13
C GLU A 187 -24.45 -3.18 -8.65
N ILE A 188 -25.06 -4.30 -9.05
CA ILE A 188 -24.51 -5.62 -8.81
C ILE A 188 -23.63 -5.97 -10.01
N MET A 189 -22.32 -6.00 -9.77
CA MET A 189 -21.33 -6.32 -10.78
C MET A 189 -21.25 -7.84 -11.02
N THR A 190 -20.96 -8.23 -12.26
CA THR A 190 -20.58 -9.60 -12.61
C THR A 190 -19.28 -10.00 -11.92
N PRO A 191 -18.99 -11.30 -11.73
CA PRO A 191 -17.73 -11.74 -11.13
C PRO A 191 -16.48 -11.19 -11.83
N ALA A 192 -16.47 -11.15 -13.16
CA ALA A 192 -15.36 -10.61 -13.94
C ALA A 192 -15.14 -9.11 -13.70
N GLU A 193 -16.22 -8.33 -13.68
CA GLU A 193 -16.15 -6.89 -13.38
C GLU A 193 -15.64 -6.63 -11.95
N ARG A 194 -16.04 -7.44 -10.96
CA ARG A 194 -15.55 -7.32 -9.57
C ARG A 194 -14.04 -7.48 -9.52
N VAL A 195 -13.51 -8.53 -10.14
CA VAL A 195 -12.07 -8.77 -10.21
C VAL A 195 -11.35 -7.60 -10.87
N LEU A 196 -11.75 -7.24 -12.08
CA LEU A 196 -11.12 -6.16 -12.84
C LEU A 196 -11.11 -4.83 -12.07
N ARG A 197 -12.24 -4.46 -11.48
CA ARG A 197 -12.36 -3.19 -10.75
C ARG A 197 -11.57 -3.17 -9.45
N VAL A 198 -11.46 -4.30 -8.74
CA VAL A 198 -10.61 -4.40 -7.55
C VAL A 198 -9.13 -4.31 -7.95
N MET A 199 -8.71 -5.04 -9.01
CA MET A 199 -7.34 -4.96 -9.54
C MET A 199 -6.93 -3.53 -9.90
N GLN A 200 -7.82 -2.75 -10.50
CA GLN A 200 -7.58 -1.33 -10.82
C GLN A 200 -7.38 -0.43 -9.58
N ARG A 201 -7.68 -0.92 -8.39
CA ARG A 201 -7.52 -0.22 -7.10
C ARG A 201 -6.39 -0.78 -6.25
N MET A 202 -5.75 -1.85 -6.73
CA MET A 202 -4.60 -2.41 -6.05
C MET A 202 -3.40 -1.47 -6.17
N ILE A 203 -2.72 -1.30 -5.06
CA ILE A 203 -1.43 -0.63 -4.97
C ILE A 203 -0.43 -1.71 -4.56
N SER A 204 -0.06 -2.52 -5.52
CA SER A 204 0.84 -3.64 -5.30
C SER A 204 1.97 -3.60 -6.33
N PRO A 205 3.16 -4.06 -5.95
CA PRO A 205 4.25 -4.23 -6.89
C PRO A 205 3.83 -5.16 -8.03
N SER A 206 4.09 -4.74 -9.28
CA SER A 206 3.73 -5.51 -10.48
C SER A 206 4.82 -5.44 -11.55
N TRP A 207 6.07 -5.25 -11.13
CA TRP A 207 7.18 -5.09 -12.07
C TRP A 207 7.93 -6.37 -12.39
N THR A 208 7.54 -7.50 -11.81
CA THR A 208 8.06 -8.84 -12.14
C THR A 208 6.94 -9.83 -12.34
N ASP A 209 7.13 -10.82 -13.21
CA ASP A 209 6.13 -11.85 -13.50
C ASP A 209 5.76 -12.70 -12.27
N GLU A 210 6.67 -12.83 -11.30
CA GLU A 210 6.41 -13.52 -10.03
C GLU A 210 5.39 -12.83 -9.12
N LEU A 211 5.08 -11.55 -9.41
CA LEU A 211 4.20 -10.72 -8.59
C LEU A 211 2.82 -10.48 -9.23
N VAL A 212 2.60 -10.96 -10.43
CA VAL A 212 1.36 -10.86 -11.20
C VAL A 212 0.64 -12.20 -11.23
#